data_160a72a13a0b95a5559f31110defa43f
#
_entry.id   160a72a13a0b95a5559f31110defa43f
#
_cell.length_a   1.000
_cell.length_b   1.000
_cell.length_c   1.000
_cell.angle_alpha   90.00
_cell.angle_beta   90.00
_cell.angle_gamma   90.00
#
_symmetry.space_group_name_H-M   'P 1'
#
loop_
_entity.id
_entity.type
_entity.pdbx_description
1 polymer ?
#
loop_
_entity_poly.entity_id
_entity_poly.type
_entity_poly.pdbx_seq_one_letter_code
_entity_poly.pdbx_strand_id
1 'polypeptide(L)'
;MTEFDPTRHRMVPEQRWFEDFRIGERFVLPSRTMTDAVFLAFQAASGDNHPIHYDVEFCKARGLPGLLAHGLQSLVQTAPGAGLFPYMTEDSLVGFIEQSSRFLKPVFAGDTLYPALEIDELASNRTTGVVGFSSTVHNQRGECVLEGRQRYLLRRRNGVQA
;
A
#
# COMPACT_ATOMS: atom_id res chain seq x y z
N MET A 1 -5.87 23.31 30.47
CA MET A 1 -5.44 22.74 29.18
C MET A 1 -4.02 22.23 29.40
N THR A 2 -3.74 20.97 29.09
CA THR A 2 -2.37 20.46 29.10
C THR A 2 -1.57 21.18 27.99
N GLU A 3 -0.32 21.55 28.29
CA GLU A 3 0.57 22.19 27.35
C GLU A 3 0.70 21.30 26.08
N PHE A 4 0.67 21.90 24.89
CA PHE A 4 0.81 21.18 23.64
C PHE A 4 2.25 20.63 23.52
N ASP A 5 2.38 19.33 23.34
CA ASP A 5 3.64 18.63 23.15
C ASP A 5 3.68 18.01 21.74
N PRO A 6 4.48 18.54 20.82
CA PRO A 6 4.55 18.02 19.44
C PRO A 6 5.07 16.58 19.37
N THR A 7 5.83 16.10 20.35
CA THR A 7 6.35 14.72 20.39
C THR A 7 5.24 13.70 20.64
N ARG A 8 4.12 14.14 21.17
CA ARG A 8 2.93 13.33 21.47
C ARG A 8 1.79 13.54 20.48
N HIS A 9 2.01 14.32 19.43
CA HIS A 9 1.03 14.57 18.38
C HIS A 9 0.98 13.38 17.42
N ARG A 10 0.08 12.45 17.69
CA ARG A 10 -0.05 11.19 16.93
C ARG A 10 -1.48 10.97 16.46
N MET A 11 -1.62 10.44 15.25
CA MET A 11 -2.92 10.07 14.68
C MET A 11 -3.55 8.88 15.43
N VAL A 12 -2.72 7.93 15.88
CA VAL A 12 -3.10 6.77 16.69
C VAL A 12 -2.27 6.79 17.97
N PRO A 13 -2.85 7.22 19.12
CA PRO A 13 -2.11 7.33 20.37
C PRO A 13 -1.58 5.99 20.90
N GLU A 14 -2.37 4.92 20.75
CA GLU A 14 -1.99 3.57 21.19
C GLU A 14 -1.11 2.92 20.14
N GLN A 15 0.18 2.80 20.49
CA GLN A 15 1.18 2.22 19.60
C GLN A 15 1.22 0.69 19.72
N ARG A 16 1.40 0.02 18.58
CA ARG A 16 1.47 -1.44 18.48
C ARG A 16 2.89 -1.89 18.18
N TRP A 17 3.26 -2.99 18.79
CA TRP A 17 4.54 -3.66 18.61
C TRP A 17 4.33 -5.00 17.94
N PHE A 18 5.40 -5.69 17.54
CA PHE A 18 5.30 -6.97 16.83
C PHE A 18 4.34 -7.97 17.51
N GLU A 19 4.33 -8.04 18.84
CA GLU A 19 3.52 -8.97 19.61
C GLU A 19 2.00 -8.67 19.59
N ASP A 20 1.63 -7.47 19.18
CA ASP A 20 0.22 -7.02 19.18
C ASP A 20 -0.53 -7.40 17.91
N PHE A 21 0.17 -7.98 16.92
CA PHE A 21 -0.41 -8.38 15.64
C PHE A 21 -0.82 -9.86 15.63
N ARG A 22 -1.78 -10.19 14.76
CA ARG A 22 -2.28 -11.56 14.62
C ARG A 22 -2.45 -11.92 13.14
N ILE A 23 -2.21 -13.19 12.83
CA ILE A 23 -2.51 -13.74 11.49
C ILE A 23 -4.00 -13.57 11.21
N GLY A 24 -4.34 -13.18 9.98
CA GLY A 24 -5.70 -12.92 9.50
C GLY A 24 -6.23 -11.52 9.84
N GLU A 25 -5.46 -10.68 10.54
CA GLU A 25 -5.84 -9.29 10.76
C GLU A 25 -5.81 -8.51 9.44
N ARG A 26 -6.88 -7.76 9.14
CA ARG A 26 -7.05 -7.07 7.87
C ARG A 26 -7.00 -5.55 8.02
N PHE A 27 -6.36 -4.93 7.06
CA PHE A 27 -6.27 -3.47 6.92
C PHE A 27 -6.84 -3.07 5.56
N VAL A 28 -7.97 -2.40 5.59
CA VAL A 28 -8.59 -1.82 4.39
C VAL A 28 -7.94 -0.45 4.16
N LEU A 29 -7.52 -0.21 2.93
CA LEU A 29 -6.98 1.07 2.50
C LEU A 29 -8.05 1.87 1.76
N PRO A 30 -7.96 3.22 1.75
CA PRO A 30 -8.92 4.03 1.03
C PRO A 30 -9.00 3.65 -0.45
N SER A 31 -10.21 3.51 -0.96
CA SER A 31 -10.43 3.33 -2.40
C SER A 31 -10.04 4.58 -3.17
N ARG A 32 -9.63 4.40 -4.42
CA ARG A 32 -9.25 5.52 -5.29
C ARG A 32 -9.66 5.27 -6.73
N THR A 33 -10.33 6.25 -7.32
CA THR A 33 -10.55 6.28 -8.76
C THR A 33 -9.29 6.73 -9.48
N MET A 34 -8.90 6.00 -10.52
CA MET A 34 -7.73 6.25 -11.36
C MET A 34 -8.04 7.34 -12.37
N THR A 35 -8.05 8.59 -11.89
CA THR A 35 -8.33 9.79 -12.68
C THR A 35 -7.10 10.26 -13.46
N ASP A 36 -7.30 11.17 -14.43
CA ASP A 36 -6.20 11.82 -15.16
C ASP A 36 -5.21 12.51 -14.21
N ALA A 37 -5.68 13.09 -13.12
CA ALA A 37 -4.83 13.69 -12.10
C ALA A 37 -3.91 12.66 -11.42
N VAL A 38 -4.40 11.43 -11.17
CA VAL A 38 -3.60 10.34 -10.60
C VAL A 38 -2.55 9.87 -11.62
N PHE A 39 -2.91 9.78 -12.91
CA PHE A 39 -1.97 9.45 -13.98
C PHE A 39 -0.86 10.51 -14.09
N LEU A 40 -1.23 11.79 -14.13
CA LEU A 40 -0.27 12.90 -14.21
C LEU A 40 0.69 12.93 -13.00
N ALA A 41 0.16 12.73 -11.79
CA ALA A 41 0.99 12.67 -10.57
C ALA A 41 1.99 11.51 -10.64
N PHE A 42 1.58 10.34 -11.13
CA PHE A 42 2.48 9.21 -11.28
C PHE A 42 3.51 9.44 -12.40
N GLN A 43 3.13 10.04 -13.51
CA GLN A 43 4.05 10.46 -14.58
C GLN A 43 5.17 11.36 -14.04
N ALA A 44 4.79 12.39 -13.28
CA ALA A 44 5.74 13.33 -12.69
C ALA A 44 6.73 12.65 -11.73
N ALA A 45 6.27 11.63 -10.99
CA ALA A 45 7.10 10.89 -10.04
C ALA A 45 7.99 9.83 -10.70
N SER A 46 7.49 9.15 -11.73
CA SER A 46 8.17 8.01 -12.37
C SER A 46 9.03 8.39 -13.58
N GLY A 47 8.68 9.47 -14.27
CA GLY A 47 9.24 9.82 -15.58
C GLY A 47 8.81 8.90 -16.73
N ASP A 48 7.90 7.94 -16.48
CA ASP A 48 7.41 7.04 -17.53
C ASP A 48 6.35 7.74 -18.39
N ASN A 49 6.74 8.07 -19.61
CA ASN A 49 5.94 8.82 -20.59
C ASN A 49 5.48 7.96 -21.76
N HIS A 50 5.39 6.63 -21.60
CA HIS A 50 4.95 5.80 -22.70
C HIS A 50 3.51 6.16 -23.14
N PRO A 51 3.22 6.34 -24.46
CA PRO A 51 1.93 6.84 -24.94
C PRO A 51 0.71 6.02 -24.51
N ILE A 52 0.88 4.74 -24.20
CA ILE A 52 -0.22 3.87 -23.70
C ILE A 52 -0.90 4.40 -22.43
N HIS A 53 -0.20 5.26 -21.69
CA HIS A 53 -0.69 5.83 -20.44
C HIS A 53 -1.25 7.25 -20.61
N TYR A 54 -1.00 7.93 -21.75
CA TYR A 54 -1.27 9.36 -21.89
C TYR A 54 -1.89 9.77 -23.23
N ASP A 55 -1.88 8.89 -24.24
CA ASP A 55 -2.37 9.18 -25.58
C ASP A 55 -3.58 8.30 -25.90
N VAL A 56 -4.75 8.93 -25.93
CA VAL A 56 -6.03 8.24 -26.20
C VAL A 56 -6.07 7.68 -27.61
N GLU A 57 -5.54 8.40 -28.60
CA GLU A 57 -5.53 7.94 -29.99
C GLU A 57 -4.57 6.77 -30.18
N PHE A 58 -3.44 6.78 -29.49
CA PHE A 58 -2.54 5.64 -29.42
C PHE A 58 -3.22 4.39 -28.85
N CYS A 59 -4.00 4.54 -27.77
CA CYS A 59 -4.76 3.45 -27.17
C CYS A 59 -5.85 2.92 -28.10
N LYS A 60 -6.64 3.81 -28.72
CA LYS A 60 -7.68 3.43 -29.69
C LYS A 60 -7.11 2.65 -30.87
N ALA A 61 -5.98 3.09 -31.43
CA ALA A 61 -5.31 2.39 -32.54
C ALA A 61 -4.89 0.95 -32.18
N ARG A 62 -4.82 0.63 -30.89
CA ARG A 62 -4.49 -0.71 -30.33
C ARG A 62 -5.69 -1.47 -29.77
N GLY A 63 -6.89 -0.95 -29.96
CA GLY A 63 -8.12 -1.58 -29.47
C GLY A 63 -8.28 -1.54 -27.95
N LEU A 64 -7.56 -0.64 -27.26
CA LEU A 64 -7.72 -0.46 -25.81
C LEU A 64 -8.92 0.45 -25.53
N PRO A 65 -9.68 0.19 -24.43
CA PRO A 65 -10.87 0.97 -24.09
C PRO A 65 -10.58 2.37 -23.54
N GLY A 66 -9.32 2.66 -23.20
CA GLY A 66 -8.88 3.92 -22.63
C GLY A 66 -7.40 3.90 -22.25
N LEU A 67 -6.94 4.90 -21.55
CA LEU A 67 -5.57 4.97 -21.04
C LEU A 67 -5.33 3.83 -20.04
N LEU A 68 -4.26 3.08 -20.24
CA LEU A 68 -3.87 1.98 -19.35
C LEU A 68 -3.03 2.52 -18.17
N ALA A 69 -3.38 2.16 -16.97
CA ALA A 69 -2.57 2.49 -15.80
C ALA A 69 -1.21 1.77 -15.82
N HIS A 70 -0.17 2.42 -15.35
CA HIS A 70 1.11 1.73 -15.10
C HIS A 70 0.92 0.62 -14.06
N GLY A 71 1.61 -0.49 -14.21
CA GLY A 71 1.58 -1.54 -13.20
C GLY A 71 2.00 -1.01 -11.81
N LEU A 72 3.11 -0.26 -11.74
CA LEU A 72 3.58 0.36 -10.50
C LEU A 72 2.60 1.40 -9.94
N GLN A 73 1.85 2.11 -10.79
CA GLN A 73 0.79 3.03 -10.35
C GLN A 73 -0.35 2.27 -9.64
N SER A 74 -0.69 1.08 -10.12
CA SER A 74 -1.65 0.21 -9.45
C SER A 74 -1.07 -0.37 -8.14
N LEU A 75 0.22 -0.72 -8.13
CA LEU A 75 0.92 -1.24 -6.97
C LEU A 75 0.96 -0.23 -5.81
N VAL A 76 1.24 1.06 -6.07
CA VAL A 76 1.32 2.06 -4.99
C VAL A 76 0.00 2.27 -4.26
N GLN A 77 -1.13 1.80 -4.80
CA GLN A 77 -2.41 1.82 -4.08
C GLN A 77 -2.41 0.88 -2.87
N THR A 78 -1.49 -0.08 -2.80
CA THR A 78 -1.30 -0.96 -1.62
C THR A 78 -0.39 -0.35 -0.56
N ALA A 79 0.07 0.89 -0.72
CA ALA A 79 0.94 1.54 0.25
C ALA A 79 0.22 1.68 1.61
N PRO A 80 0.71 1.05 2.68
CA PRO A 80 0.00 1.00 3.96
C PRO A 80 -0.10 2.38 4.63
N GLY A 81 0.72 3.35 4.21
CA GLY A 81 0.63 4.75 4.64
C GLY A 81 -0.67 5.45 4.27
N ALA A 82 -1.44 4.91 3.31
CA ALA A 82 -2.80 5.35 3.04
C ALA A 82 -3.81 4.89 4.12
N GLY A 83 -3.47 3.88 4.92
CA GLY A 83 -4.26 3.34 6.03
C GLY A 83 -3.63 3.61 7.38
N LEU A 84 -4.08 2.89 8.40
CA LEU A 84 -3.69 3.14 9.80
C LEU A 84 -2.42 2.41 10.24
N PHE A 85 -1.97 1.38 9.53
CA PHE A 85 -0.87 0.52 9.97
C PHE A 85 0.40 1.30 10.36
N PRO A 86 0.97 2.23 9.55
CA PRO A 86 2.17 2.96 9.94
C PRO A 86 1.96 3.85 11.15
N TYR A 87 0.77 4.44 11.27
CA TYR A 87 0.44 5.33 12.41
C TYR A 87 0.28 4.56 13.72
N MET A 88 -0.10 3.28 13.66
CA MET A 88 -0.12 2.40 14.83
C MET A 88 1.27 1.91 15.23
N THR A 89 2.25 2.00 14.36
CA THR A 89 3.58 1.38 14.51
C THR A 89 4.71 2.40 14.51
N GLU A 90 4.44 3.69 14.68
CA GLU A 90 5.47 4.74 14.64
C GLU A 90 6.66 4.45 15.58
N ASP A 91 6.40 3.88 16.77
CA ASP A 91 7.44 3.54 17.74
C ASP A 91 8.17 2.23 17.42
N SER A 92 7.55 1.32 16.70
CA SER A 92 8.05 -0.04 16.46
C SER A 92 8.55 -0.27 15.05
N LEU A 93 8.09 0.52 14.05
CA LEU A 93 8.45 0.34 12.66
C LEU A 93 9.95 0.60 12.43
N VAL A 94 10.66 -0.42 11.97
CA VAL A 94 12.07 -0.32 11.56
C VAL A 94 12.16 -0.05 10.07
N GLY A 95 11.38 -0.76 9.24
CA GLY A 95 11.39 -0.54 7.81
C GLY A 95 10.54 -1.50 6.99
N PHE A 96 10.38 -1.13 5.74
CA PHE A 96 9.80 -1.94 4.68
C PHE A 96 10.92 -2.75 4.03
N ILE A 97 10.84 -4.06 4.05
CA ILE A 97 11.98 -4.93 3.70
C ILE A 97 11.75 -5.77 2.45
N GLU A 98 10.51 -5.97 2.03
CA GLU A 98 10.23 -6.80 0.85
C GLU A 98 8.89 -6.40 0.21
N GLN A 99 8.87 -6.42 -1.13
CA GLN A 99 7.68 -6.28 -1.96
C GLN A 99 7.75 -7.25 -3.12
N SER A 100 6.66 -7.99 -3.34
CA SER A 100 6.42 -8.72 -4.57
C SER A 100 4.98 -8.51 -5.04
N SER A 101 4.74 -8.59 -6.36
CA SER A 101 3.39 -8.43 -6.89
C SER A 101 3.23 -9.10 -8.24
N ARG A 102 1.99 -9.45 -8.55
CA ARG A 102 1.53 -9.95 -9.84
C ARG A 102 0.37 -9.09 -10.31
N PHE A 103 0.44 -8.62 -11.55
CA PHE A 103 -0.63 -7.88 -12.22
C PHE A 103 -1.52 -8.88 -12.94
N LEU A 104 -2.76 -9.02 -12.50
CA LEU A 104 -3.67 -10.07 -12.95
C LEU A 104 -4.57 -9.59 -14.09
N LYS A 105 -4.96 -8.31 -14.04
CA LYS A 105 -5.83 -7.69 -15.05
C LYS A 105 -5.43 -6.25 -15.30
N PRO A 106 -5.67 -5.71 -16.51
CA PRO A 106 -5.42 -4.31 -16.80
C PRO A 106 -6.34 -3.40 -15.97
N VAL A 107 -5.80 -2.24 -15.61
CA VAL A 107 -6.54 -1.14 -14.96
C VAL A 107 -6.54 0.02 -15.94
N PHE A 108 -7.70 0.62 -16.15
CA PHE A 108 -7.87 1.75 -17.07
C PHE A 108 -8.23 3.04 -16.32
N ALA A 109 -8.01 4.17 -16.97
CA ALA A 109 -8.50 5.44 -16.48
C ALA A 109 -10.01 5.36 -16.24
N GLY A 110 -10.47 5.83 -15.07
CA GLY A 110 -11.85 5.71 -14.61
C GLY A 110 -12.15 4.49 -13.73
N ASP A 111 -11.29 3.46 -13.70
CA ASP A 111 -11.46 2.35 -12.77
C ASP A 111 -11.27 2.83 -11.32
N THR A 112 -12.05 2.30 -10.39
CA THR A 112 -11.88 2.54 -8.95
C THR A 112 -11.27 1.32 -8.29
N LEU A 113 -10.17 1.53 -7.59
CA LEU A 113 -9.40 0.48 -6.94
C LEU A 113 -9.68 0.42 -5.44
N TYR A 114 -9.81 -0.80 -4.92
CA TYR A 114 -10.09 -1.13 -3.52
C TYR A 114 -8.97 -2.01 -2.97
N PRO A 115 -7.90 -1.43 -2.41
CA PRO A 115 -6.79 -2.20 -1.87
C PRO A 115 -7.08 -2.70 -0.46
N ALA A 116 -6.53 -3.86 -0.12
CA ALA A 116 -6.57 -4.45 1.21
C ALA A 116 -5.27 -5.19 1.50
N LEU A 117 -4.91 -5.22 2.78
CA LEU A 117 -3.79 -5.98 3.32
C LEU A 117 -4.33 -6.96 4.37
N GLU A 118 -3.78 -8.17 4.42
CA GLU A 118 -4.09 -9.16 5.44
C GLU A 118 -2.80 -9.77 5.96
N ILE A 119 -2.62 -9.83 7.28
CA ILE A 119 -1.43 -10.44 7.88
C ILE A 119 -1.45 -11.94 7.62
N ASP A 120 -0.47 -12.45 6.89
CA ASP A 120 -0.29 -13.87 6.58
C ASP A 120 1.01 -14.45 7.17
N GLU A 121 1.88 -13.60 7.72
CA GLU A 121 3.15 -14.02 8.31
C GLU A 121 3.48 -13.21 9.56
N LEU A 122 3.88 -13.91 10.63
CA LEU A 122 4.50 -13.33 11.82
C LEU A 122 5.75 -14.15 12.16
N ALA A 123 6.93 -13.61 11.83
CA ALA A 123 8.21 -14.27 12.06
C ALA A 123 9.02 -13.52 13.12
N SER A 124 9.17 -14.13 14.31
CA SER A 124 9.84 -13.53 15.46
C SER A 124 11.36 -13.70 15.38
N ASN A 125 12.11 -12.63 15.63
CA ASN A 125 13.55 -12.60 15.89
C ASN A 125 13.81 -12.19 17.36
N ARG A 126 15.07 -12.09 17.75
CA ARG A 126 15.45 -11.78 19.16
C ARG A 126 14.92 -10.42 19.63
N THR A 127 15.09 -9.35 18.85
CA THR A 127 14.72 -7.96 19.20
C THR A 127 13.71 -7.35 18.26
N THR A 128 13.42 -8.01 17.14
CA THR A 128 12.49 -7.58 16.09
C THR A 128 11.59 -8.73 15.69
N GLY A 129 10.64 -8.46 14.80
CA GLY A 129 9.88 -9.47 14.11
C GLY A 129 9.43 -8.95 12.75
N VAL A 130 9.18 -9.88 11.84
CA VAL A 130 8.64 -9.59 10.51
C VAL A 130 7.14 -9.76 10.54
N VAL A 131 6.42 -8.71 10.13
CA VAL A 131 5.00 -8.76 9.81
C VAL A 131 4.87 -8.80 8.30
N GLY A 132 4.38 -9.92 7.78
CA GLY A 132 4.11 -10.13 6.37
C GLY A 132 2.63 -9.96 6.08
N PHE A 133 2.35 -9.33 4.94
CA PHE A 133 1.00 -9.12 4.43
C PHE A 133 0.84 -9.76 3.07
N SER A 134 -0.26 -10.46 2.84
CA SER A 134 -0.84 -10.57 1.51
C SER A 134 -1.55 -9.27 1.17
N SER A 135 -1.36 -8.77 -0.04
CA SER A 135 -2.02 -7.57 -0.55
C SER A 135 -2.88 -7.91 -1.76
N THR A 136 -4.06 -7.33 -1.83
CA THR A 136 -4.97 -7.46 -2.97
C THR A 136 -5.50 -6.10 -3.37
N VAL A 137 -5.71 -5.92 -4.68
CA VAL A 137 -6.43 -4.77 -5.22
C VAL A 137 -7.55 -5.29 -6.10
N HIS A 138 -8.77 -4.90 -5.79
CA HIS A 138 -9.94 -5.18 -6.60
C HIS A 138 -10.41 -3.91 -7.31
N ASN A 139 -11.03 -4.07 -8.47
CA ASN A 139 -11.71 -2.96 -9.14
C ASN A 139 -13.19 -2.88 -8.72
N GLN A 140 -13.93 -1.89 -9.24
CA GLN A 140 -15.36 -1.69 -8.96
C GLN A 140 -16.27 -2.83 -9.45
N ARG A 141 -15.77 -3.75 -10.28
CA ARG A 141 -16.48 -4.95 -10.74
C ARG A 141 -16.21 -6.17 -9.84
N GLY A 142 -15.47 -5.99 -8.73
CA GLY A 142 -15.06 -7.08 -7.85
C GLY A 142 -13.96 -7.99 -8.42
N GLU A 143 -13.30 -7.58 -9.51
CA GLU A 143 -12.22 -8.34 -10.11
C GLU A 143 -10.90 -8.04 -9.38
N CYS A 144 -10.17 -9.08 -8.99
CA CYS A 144 -8.80 -8.91 -8.48
C CYS A 144 -7.88 -8.53 -9.65
N VAL A 145 -7.33 -7.31 -9.60
CA VAL A 145 -6.45 -6.77 -10.63
C VAL A 145 -4.96 -6.88 -10.26
N LEU A 146 -4.67 -6.97 -8.97
CA LEU A 146 -3.33 -7.16 -8.43
C LEU A 146 -3.38 -7.98 -7.16
N GLU A 147 -2.41 -8.88 -7.01
CA GLU A 147 -2.09 -9.55 -5.76
C GLU A 147 -0.59 -9.42 -5.47
N GLY A 148 -0.21 -9.48 -4.20
CA GLY A 148 1.18 -9.36 -3.82
C GLY A 148 1.45 -9.67 -2.37
N ARG A 149 2.71 -9.49 -1.96
CA ARG A 149 3.16 -9.59 -0.57
C ARG A 149 4.01 -8.38 -0.21
N GLN A 150 3.89 -7.98 1.04
CA GLN A 150 4.69 -6.92 1.64
C GLN A 150 5.22 -7.41 2.98
N ARG A 151 6.47 -7.07 3.33
CA ARG A 151 7.05 -7.45 4.63
C ARG A 151 7.64 -6.23 5.31
N TYR A 152 7.31 -6.07 6.58
CA TYR A 152 7.75 -4.98 7.44
C TYR A 152 8.51 -5.54 8.63
N LEU A 153 9.62 -4.90 8.98
CA LEU A 153 10.36 -5.20 10.19
C LEU A 153 9.89 -4.29 11.31
N LEU A 154 9.42 -4.87 12.39
CA LEU A 154 8.99 -4.16 13.61
C LEU A 154 9.90 -4.52 14.78
N ARG A 155 10.07 -3.60 15.71
CA ARG A 155 10.68 -3.88 17.02
C ARG A 155 9.74 -4.70 17.87
N ARG A 156 10.33 -5.52 18.73
CA ARG A 156 9.61 -6.19 19.82
C ARG A 156 9.60 -5.31 21.07
N ARG A 157 8.53 -5.45 21.88
CA ARG A 157 8.34 -4.67 23.11
C ARG A 157 9.53 -4.83 24.07
N ASN A 158 10.07 -6.03 24.19
CA ASN A 158 11.22 -6.36 25.05
C ASN A 158 12.59 -6.20 24.33
N GLY A 159 12.61 -5.78 23.09
CA GLY A 159 13.82 -5.54 22.29
C GLY A 159 14.43 -4.15 22.48
N VAL A 160 13.79 -3.29 23.26
CA VAL A 160 14.21 -1.89 23.49
C VAL A 160 15.17 -1.77 24.70
N GLN A 161 15.40 -2.87 25.44
CA GLN A 161 16.36 -2.88 26.55
C GLN A 161 17.72 -3.42 26.08
N ALA A 162 18.55 -2.55 25.54
CA ALA A 162 20.01 -2.64 25.58
C ALA A 162 20.62 -1.28 25.24
#